data_d1c3812070918869e5728774a2ceb913
#
_entry.id   d1c3812070918869e5728774a2ceb913
#
_cell.length_a   1.000
_cell.length_b   1.000
_cell.length_c   1.000
_cell.angle_alpha   90.00
_cell.angle_beta   90.00
_cell.angle_gamma   90.00
#
_symmetry.space_group_name_H-M   'P 1'
#
loop_
_entity.id
_entity.type
_entity.pdbx_description
1 polymer ?
#
loop_
_entity_poly.entity_id
_entity_poly.type
_entity_poly.pdbx_seq_one_letter_code
_entity_poly.pdbx_strand_id
1 'polypeptide(L)'
;MKHTKRMLAVLLAAALSLSLLAGCSSGEEENQTDAAAEDTQQTAQAGYEDGLTTRVAALKGPTAMGLVCLMQDNQGEDAPYQFDLYTSGDEIVPLLAQGEVDIALIPTNLAATLYQRTEGGVQVLDVNAGNVLYVVSHEDSLTDLSGLVGKTVYMTGKGTSPDWTLQYLMQKSGISEDELTIEFKSEAAEVVSALAQDSKAAGILPQPFATVAMMQDQELALNFPLENAWKEYSPDGSGIATGVTVVRTEFAAEHPAAVAQFVLDHQQSVAAAQEDPAQAGQLIEENGIVNASVAQQVIEYFNPMVAVSGEQMQTWVAGYLEMLYEVAPDAVGGQLPDEGFYYLG
;
A
#
# COMPACT_ATOMS: atom_id res chain seq x y z
N MET A 1 -6.17 -13.40 60.39
CA MET A 1 -7.44 -12.88 60.94
C MET A 1 -8.32 -12.62 59.75
N LYS A 2 -9.24 -13.54 59.56
CA LYS A 2 -10.70 -13.43 59.74
C LYS A 2 -11.30 -12.43 58.75
N HIS A 3 -12.17 -12.70 57.91
CA HIS A 3 -13.40 -13.52 57.67
C HIS A 3 -14.16 -12.72 56.60
N THR A 4 -14.92 -13.14 55.76
CA THR A 4 -15.88 -14.17 55.38
C THR A 4 -16.81 -13.64 54.30
N LYS A 5 -17.02 -14.38 53.22
CA LYS A 5 -18.27 -14.94 52.70
C LYS A 5 -19.51 -14.04 52.50
N ARG A 6 -20.09 -14.09 51.29
CA ARG A 6 -21.38 -14.72 50.89
C ARG A 6 -21.84 -14.06 49.60
N MET A 7 -21.96 -14.72 48.45
CA MET A 7 -23.00 -15.64 47.97
C MET A 7 -24.43 -15.10 48.16
N LEU A 8 -25.10 -14.84 47.04
CA LEU A 8 -26.41 -15.44 46.73
C LEU A 8 -26.84 -15.21 45.29
N ALA A 9 -27.19 -16.30 44.63
CA ALA A 9 -27.89 -16.41 43.36
C ALA A 9 -29.42 -16.49 43.60
N VAL A 10 -30.22 -16.13 42.59
CA VAL A 10 -31.61 -16.58 42.32
C VAL A 10 -31.98 -16.01 40.96
N LEU A 11 -32.15 -16.70 39.85
CA LEU A 11 -33.07 -17.72 39.32
C LEU A 11 -34.51 -17.22 39.01
N LEU A 12 -34.91 -17.56 37.75
CA LEU A 12 -36.26 -17.81 37.19
C LEU A 12 -37.07 -16.57 36.77
N ALA A 13 -37.87 -16.56 35.70
CA ALA A 13 -38.47 -17.61 34.88
C ALA A 13 -39.00 -17.06 33.55
N ALA A 14 -39.22 -17.97 32.63
CA ALA A 14 -39.84 -17.84 31.32
C ALA A 14 -41.35 -17.55 31.38
N ALA A 15 -41.88 -16.92 30.30
CA ALA A 15 -43.27 -17.14 29.90
C ALA A 15 -43.41 -16.98 28.38
N LEU A 16 -43.74 -18.06 27.74
CA LEU A 16 -44.38 -18.16 26.41
C LEU A 16 -45.75 -17.53 26.42
N SER A 17 -46.18 -16.90 25.34
CA SER A 17 -47.56 -16.90 24.92
C SER A 17 -47.67 -16.83 23.40
N LEU A 18 -48.09 -17.94 22.81
CA LEU A 18 -48.69 -18.10 21.47
C LEU A 18 -50.07 -17.42 21.47
N SER A 19 -50.39 -16.76 20.36
CA SER A 19 -51.77 -16.61 19.92
C SER A 19 -51.84 -16.51 18.40
N LEU A 20 -52.29 -17.59 17.80
CA LEU A 20 -52.91 -17.68 16.49
C LEU A 20 -54.32 -17.11 16.55
N LEU A 21 -54.74 -16.34 15.54
CA LEU A 21 -56.11 -16.42 15.03
C LEU A 21 -56.19 -15.77 13.66
N ALA A 22 -56.80 -16.54 12.76
CA ALA A 22 -57.06 -16.26 11.36
C ALA A 22 -58.22 -15.27 11.17
N GLY A 23 -58.22 -14.59 10.00
CA GLY A 23 -59.35 -13.81 9.54
C GLY A 23 -59.14 -13.46 8.05
N CYS A 24 -59.79 -14.21 7.15
CA CYS A 24 -59.94 -13.86 5.74
C CYS A 24 -60.90 -12.69 5.56
N SER A 25 -60.59 -11.73 4.68
CA SER A 25 -61.59 -11.15 3.77
C SER A 25 -60.89 -10.37 2.63
N SER A 26 -61.38 -10.63 1.44
CA SER A 26 -61.12 -10.16 0.09
C SER A 26 -61.12 -8.65 -0.09
N GLY A 27 -60.24 -8.17 -1.03
CA GLY A 27 -60.31 -6.87 -1.67
C GLY A 27 -59.09 -6.66 -2.58
N GLU A 28 -59.31 -6.82 -3.91
CA GLU A 28 -58.32 -6.48 -4.94
C GLU A 28 -58.10 -4.97 -4.97
N GLU A 29 -56.82 -4.55 -4.92
CA GLU A 29 -56.33 -3.35 -5.60
C GLU A 29 -54.85 -3.54 -5.92
N GLU A 30 -54.56 -3.55 -7.22
CA GLU A 30 -53.23 -3.50 -7.78
C GLU A 30 -52.51 -2.23 -7.31
N ASN A 31 -51.39 -2.39 -6.64
CA ASN A 31 -50.42 -1.33 -6.53
C ASN A 31 -49.02 -1.92 -6.79
N GLN A 32 -48.49 -1.62 -7.97
CA GLN A 32 -47.11 -1.84 -8.33
C GLN A 32 -46.25 -1.00 -7.38
N THR A 33 -45.59 -1.66 -6.48
CA THR A 33 -44.43 -1.08 -5.76
C THR A 33 -43.19 -1.66 -6.40
N ASP A 34 -42.42 -0.76 -7.01
CA ASP A 34 -41.03 -0.97 -7.42
C ASP A 34 -40.28 -1.64 -6.26
N ALA A 35 -39.87 -2.87 -6.49
CA ALA A 35 -38.85 -3.51 -5.65
C ALA A 35 -37.51 -2.84 -6.00
N ALA A 36 -37.10 -1.86 -5.20
CA ALA A 36 -35.71 -1.48 -5.13
C ALA A 36 -34.93 -2.75 -4.74
N ALA A 37 -34.13 -3.25 -5.66
CA ALA A 37 -33.11 -4.23 -5.37
C ALA A 37 -32.14 -3.57 -4.37
N GLU A 38 -32.23 -3.95 -3.11
CA GLU A 38 -31.13 -3.76 -2.18
C GLU A 38 -29.98 -4.63 -2.70
N ASP A 39 -29.03 -3.97 -3.34
CA ASP A 39 -27.74 -4.54 -3.68
C ASP A 39 -26.97 -4.72 -2.36
N THR A 40 -27.29 -5.80 -1.66
CA THR A 40 -26.47 -6.29 -0.56
C THR A 40 -25.21 -6.86 -1.22
N GLN A 41 -24.18 -6.05 -1.36
CA GLN A 41 -22.82 -6.52 -1.58
C GLN A 41 -22.51 -7.52 -0.47
N GLN A 42 -22.62 -8.79 -0.81
CA GLN A 42 -22.28 -9.89 0.06
C GLN A 42 -20.77 -10.02 -0.01
N THR A 43 -20.06 -9.42 0.96
CA THR A 43 -18.61 -9.60 1.12
C THR A 43 -18.28 -11.09 1.07
N ALA A 44 -17.41 -11.48 0.18
CA ALA A 44 -17.01 -12.88 0.04
C ALA A 44 -16.38 -13.36 1.34
N GLN A 45 -16.81 -14.53 1.82
CA GLN A 45 -16.18 -15.15 2.98
C GLN A 45 -14.79 -15.63 2.58
N ALA A 46 -13.74 -15.11 3.24
CA ALA A 46 -12.35 -15.53 3.01
C ALA A 46 -12.16 -17.03 3.22
N GLY A 47 -11.32 -17.66 2.39
CA GLY A 47 -10.99 -19.07 2.49
C GLY A 47 -10.12 -19.58 1.36
N TYR A 48 -9.32 -20.59 1.66
CA TYR A 48 -8.55 -21.31 0.64
C TYR A 48 -9.47 -22.22 -0.17
N GLU A 49 -9.22 -22.29 -1.47
CA GLU A 49 -9.95 -23.16 -2.40
C GLU A 49 -9.14 -24.42 -2.70
N ASP A 50 -9.74 -25.59 -2.54
CA ASP A 50 -9.05 -26.89 -2.74
C ASP A 50 -8.51 -27.01 -4.18
N GLY A 51 -7.21 -27.22 -4.29
CA GLY A 51 -6.52 -27.39 -5.58
C GLY A 51 -6.25 -26.10 -6.36
N LEU A 52 -6.56 -24.92 -5.80
CA LEU A 52 -6.19 -23.64 -6.35
C LEU A 52 -4.82 -23.23 -5.79
N THR A 53 -3.91 -22.84 -6.67
CA THR A 53 -2.67 -22.14 -6.33
C THR A 53 -2.71 -20.76 -6.96
N THR A 54 -2.77 -19.71 -6.13
CA THR A 54 -2.74 -18.31 -6.56
C THR A 54 -1.31 -17.89 -6.90
N ARG A 55 -1.09 -17.41 -8.11
CA ARG A 55 0.23 -16.97 -8.59
C ARG A 55 0.43 -15.50 -8.31
N VAL A 56 1.43 -15.20 -7.49
CA VAL A 56 1.71 -13.84 -6.98
C VAL A 56 3.06 -13.35 -7.51
N ALA A 57 3.07 -12.24 -8.21
CA ALA A 57 4.28 -11.55 -8.62
C ALA A 57 4.51 -10.30 -7.78
N ALA A 58 5.76 -10.02 -7.39
CA ALA A 58 6.06 -8.78 -6.70
C ALA A 58 7.34 -8.11 -7.22
N LEU A 59 7.31 -6.79 -7.30
CA LEU A 59 8.50 -6.00 -7.59
C LEU A 59 9.41 -5.96 -6.36
N LYS A 60 10.69 -6.33 -6.52
CA LYS A 60 11.70 -6.23 -5.45
C LYS A 60 11.81 -4.80 -4.94
N GLY A 61 11.79 -4.64 -3.63
CA GLY A 61 11.85 -3.36 -2.95
C GLY A 61 10.77 -3.25 -1.88
N PRO A 62 10.34 -2.04 -1.52
CA PRO A 62 9.33 -1.83 -0.47
C PRO A 62 8.03 -2.60 -0.70
N THR A 63 7.60 -2.78 -1.96
CA THR A 63 6.38 -3.51 -2.33
C THR A 63 6.41 -4.99 -1.95
N ALA A 64 7.59 -5.65 -2.00
CA ALA A 64 7.71 -7.07 -1.67
C ALA A 64 8.06 -7.34 -0.19
N MET A 65 8.52 -6.32 0.54
CA MET A 65 8.98 -6.53 1.93
C MET A 65 7.88 -7.04 2.85
N GLY A 66 6.64 -6.62 2.64
CA GLY A 66 5.49 -7.06 3.43
C GLY A 66 5.05 -8.51 3.19
N LEU A 67 5.51 -9.15 2.10
CA LEU A 67 5.14 -10.52 1.75
C LEU A 67 6.06 -11.59 2.36
N VAL A 68 7.23 -11.23 2.91
CA VAL A 68 8.28 -12.22 3.20
C VAL A 68 7.88 -13.28 4.22
N CYS A 69 7.04 -12.95 5.20
CA CYS A 69 6.51 -13.93 6.14
C CYS A 69 5.53 -14.88 5.45
N LEU A 70 4.63 -14.35 4.62
CA LEU A 70 3.71 -15.17 3.83
C LEU A 70 4.45 -16.08 2.85
N MET A 71 5.52 -15.59 2.22
CA MET A 71 6.39 -16.39 1.34
C MET A 71 7.07 -17.52 2.11
N GLN A 72 7.54 -17.26 3.34
CA GLN A 72 8.15 -18.26 4.20
C GLN A 72 7.18 -19.41 4.56
N ASP A 73 5.93 -19.06 4.82
CA ASP A 73 4.88 -20.01 5.20
C ASP A 73 4.38 -20.85 4.00
N ASN A 74 4.69 -20.44 2.77
CA ASN A 74 4.18 -21.05 1.54
C ASN A 74 5.28 -21.60 0.61
N GLN A 75 6.22 -22.38 1.16
CA GLN A 75 7.33 -22.97 0.40
C GLN A 75 7.06 -24.38 -0.16
N GLY A 76 5.86 -24.95 0.05
CA GLY A 76 5.50 -26.30 -0.39
C GLY A 76 4.96 -26.35 -1.81
N GLU A 77 5.05 -27.51 -2.48
CA GLU A 77 4.47 -27.72 -3.82
C GLU A 77 2.93 -27.62 -3.83
N ASP A 78 2.28 -27.93 -2.71
CA ASP A 78 0.82 -27.85 -2.52
C ASP A 78 0.39 -26.56 -1.79
N ALA A 79 1.27 -25.54 -1.72
CA ALA A 79 0.95 -24.29 -1.06
C ALA A 79 -0.14 -23.52 -1.84
N PRO A 80 -1.05 -22.81 -1.12
CA PRO A 80 -2.10 -22.02 -1.76
C PRO A 80 -1.56 -20.83 -2.57
N TYR A 81 -0.30 -20.45 -2.35
CA TYR A 81 0.37 -19.37 -3.08
C TYR A 81 1.69 -19.83 -3.68
N GLN A 82 1.98 -19.31 -4.89
CA GLN A 82 3.29 -19.36 -5.52
C GLN A 82 3.77 -17.93 -5.75
N PHE A 83 5.02 -17.63 -5.33
CA PHE A 83 5.57 -16.28 -5.39
C PHE A 83 6.76 -16.18 -6.34
N ASP A 84 6.76 -15.17 -7.19
CA ASP A 84 7.89 -14.80 -8.04
C ASP A 84 8.25 -13.31 -7.85
N LEU A 85 9.56 -13.03 -7.67
CA LEU A 85 10.08 -11.69 -7.47
C LEU A 85 10.80 -11.19 -8.72
N TYR A 86 10.42 -9.99 -9.18
CA TYR A 86 10.93 -9.34 -10.38
C TYR A 86 11.69 -8.05 -10.05
N THR A 87 12.54 -7.61 -10.96
CA THR A 87 13.31 -6.37 -10.79
C THR A 87 12.71 -5.18 -11.52
N SER A 88 11.78 -5.43 -12.44
CA SER A 88 11.07 -4.40 -13.21
C SER A 88 9.57 -4.68 -13.28
N GLY A 89 8.76 -3.63 -13.18
CA GLY A 89 7.32 -3.73 -13.40
C GLY A 89 6.97 -4.12 -14.84
N ASP A 90 7.85 -3.81 -15.81
CA ASP A 90 7.68 -4.18 -17.22
C ASP A 90 7.74 -5.71 -17.44
N GLU A 91 8.35 -6.45 -16.52
CA GLU A 91 8.35 -7.92 -16.53
C GLU A 91 7.00 -8.48 -16.02
N ILE A 92 6.37 -7.81 -15.06
CA ILE A 92 5.13 -8.26 -14.40
C ILE A 92 3.88 -7.95 -15.24
N VAL A 93 3.82 -6.76 -15.85
CA VAL A 93 2.65 -6.29 -16.61
C VAL A 93 2.19 -7.27 -17.70
N PRO A 94 3.08 -7.83 -18.55
CA PRO A 94 2.67 -8.83 -19.54
C PRO A 94 2.10 -10.10 -18.92
N LEU A 95 2.64 -10.55 -17.77
CA LEU A 95 2.21 -11.78 -17.10
C LEU A 95 0.77 -11.63 -16.55
N LEU A 96 0.45 -10.47 -15.95
CA LEU A 96 -0.92 -10.14 -15.55
C LEU A 96 -1.86 -10.12 -16.75
N ALA A 97 -1.47 -9.43 -17.83
CA ALA A 97 -2.31 -9.30 -19.03
C ALA A 97 -2.56 -10.64 -19.75
N GLN A 98 -1.65 -11.60 -19.63
CA GLN A 98 -1.75 -12.94 -20.23
C GLN A 98 -2.40 -13.97 -19.30
N GLY A 99 -2.69 -13.59 -18.04
CA GLY A 99 -3.25 -14.50 -17.03
C GLY A 99 -2.23 -15.52 -16.52
N GLU A 100 -0.94 -15.25 -16.66
CA GLU A 100 0.13 -16.08 -16.10
C GLU A 100 0.39 -15.77 -14.62
N VAL A 101 -0.04 -14.61 -14.15
CA VAL A 101 -0.04 -14.15 -12.76
C VAL A 101 -1.46 -13.70 -12.39
N ASP A 102 -1.89 -13.97 -11.18
CA ASP A 102 -3.24 -13.68 -10.70
C ASP A 102 -3.28 -12.41 -9.85
N ILE A 103 -2.26 -12.23 -8.99
CA ILE A 103 -2.07 -11.08 -8.10
C ILE A 103 -0.66 -10.51 -8.30
N ALA A 104 -0.54 -9.18 -8.30
CA ALA A 104 0.78 -8.55 -8.38
C ALA A 104 0.93 -7.33 -7.47
N LEU A 105 2.14 -7.17 -6.90
CA LEU A 105 2.54 -6.03 -6.10
C LEU A 105 3.43 -5.11 -6.94
N ILE A 106 2.88 -3.96 -7.35
CA ILE A 106 3.47 -3.05 -8.35
C ILE A 106 3.31 -1.58 -7.94
N PRO A 107 4.04 -0.65 -8.57
CA PRO A 107 3.81 0.79 -8.37
C PRO A 107 2.40 1.22 -8.74
N THR A 108 1.84 2.14 -7.96
CA THR A 108 0.45 2.60 -8.11
C THR A 108 0.15 3.22 -9.48
N ASN A 109 1.07 4.03 -10.00
CA ASN A 109 0.94 4.61 -11.33
C ASN A 109 0.95 3.55 -12.45
N LEU A 110 1.73 2.49 -12.27
CA LEU A 110 1.76 1.37 -13.21
C LEU A 110 0.44 0.59 -13.18
N ALA A 111 -0.14 0.39 -11.99
CA ALA A 111 -1.46 -0.23 -11.83
C ALA A 111 -2.55 0.58 -12.54
N ALA A 112 -2.57 1.91 -12.37
CA ALA A 112 -3.52 2.79 -13.05
C ALA A 112 -3.36 2.73 -14.59
N THR A 113 -2.11 2.78 -15.08
CA THR A 113 -1.84 2.65 -16.53
C THR A 113 -2.27 1.28 -17.07
N LEU A 114 -2.04 0.20 -16.30
CA LEU A 114 -2.46 -1.15 -16.68
C LEU A 114 -4.00 -1.25 -16.73
N TYR A 115 -4.70 -0.70 -15.74
CA TYR A 115 -6.15 -0.64 -15.71
C TYR A 115 -6.72 0.00 -16.99
N GLN A 116 -6.17 1.17 -17.39
CA GLN A 116 -6.59 1.85 -18.60
C GLN A 116 -6.33 1.02 -19.87
N ARG A 117 -5.15 0.40 -19.97
CA ARG A 117 -4.76 -0.39 -21.15
C ARG A 117 -5.52 -1.69 -21.29
N THR A 118 -6.01 -2.24 -20.20
CA THR A 118 -6.76 -3.50 -20.15
C THR A 118 -8.27 -3.28 -20.03
N GLU A 119 -8.73 -2.03 -20.13
CA GLU A 119 -10.15 -1.67 -20.02
C GLU A 119 -10.82 -2.26 -18.76
N GLY A 120 -10.15 -2.13 -17.61
CA GLY A 120 -10.64 -2.64 -16.32
C GLY A 120 -10.18 -4.06 -15.96
N GLY A 121 -9.11 -4.56 -16.61
CA GLY A 121 -8.63 -5.93 -16.41
C GLY A 121 -7.95 -6.21 -15.06
N VAL A 122 -7.73 -5.20 -14.21
CA VAL A 122 -7.16 -5.35 -12.86
C VAL A 122 -7.91 -4.49 -11.85
N GLN A 123 -7.89 -4.89 -10.57
CA GLN A 123 -8.45 -4.16 -9.45
C GLN A 123 -7.43 -4.07 -8.31
N VAL A 124 -7.42 -2.97 -7.56
CA VAL A 124 -6.53 -2.79 -6.40
C VAL A 124 -7.16 -3.44 -5.17
N LEU A 125 -6.40 -4.31 -4.49
CA LEU A 125 -6.77 -4.99 -3.25
C LEU A 125 -6.36 -4.20 -2.00
N ASP A 126 -5.10 -3.74 -2.00
CA ASP A 126 -4.53 -2.98 -0.90
C ASP A 126 -3.41 -2.03 -1.36
N VAL A 127 -3.07 -1.07 -0.50
CA VAL A 127 -1.80 -0.35 -0.56
C VAL A 127 -0.77 -1.18 0.21
N ASN A 128 0.33 -1.58 -0.43
CA ASN A 128 1.38 -2.39 0.16
C ASN A 128 2.65 -1.60 0.53
N ALA A 129 2.85 -0.44 -0.08
CA ALA A 129 3.95 0.46 0.24
C ALA A 129 3.44 1.90 0.37
N GLY A 130 3.64 2.45 1.56
CA GLY A 130 3.24 3.81 1.92
C GLY A 130 4.33 4.84 1.64
N ASN A 131 4.55 5.76 2.58
CA ASN A 131 5.62 6.74 2.47
C ASN A 131 7.00 6.08 2.50
N VAL A 132 7.73 6.27 1.42
CA VAL A 132 9.10 5.74 1.28
C VAL A 132 10.13 6.85 1.09
N LEU A 133 9.74 8.13 0.89
CA LEU A 133 10.63 9.23 0.55
C LEU A 133 10.99 10.07 1.76
N TYR A 134 12.28 10.26 1.99
CA TYR A 134 12.85 11.00 3.11
C TYR A 134 13.85 12.05 2.66
N VAL A 135 13.80 13.21 3.29
CA VAL A 135 14.83 14.23 3.16
C VAL A 135 15.99 13.88 4.11
N VAL A 136 17.20 13.89 3.58
CA VAL A 136 18.45 13.65 4.32
C VAL A 136 19.44 14.77 4.05
N SER A 137 20.18 15.23 5.07
CA SER A 137 21.21 16.24 4.92
C SER A 137 22.19 16.22 6.10
N HIS A 138 23.29 16.99 6.02
CA HIS A 138 24.19 17.25 7.16
C HIS A 138 23.68 18.36 8.09
N GLU A 139 22.47 18.85 7.88
CA GLU A 139 21.88 19.96 8.62
C GLU A 139 20.68 19.47 9.44
N ASP A 140 20.86 19.25 10.73
CA ASP A 140 19.82 18.73 11.65
C ASP A 140 18.58 19.63 11.75
N SER A 141 18.67 20.90 11.32
CA SER A 141 17.61 21.89 11.48
C SER A 141 16.54 21.85 10.39
N LEU A 142 16.68 21.01 9.36
CA LEU A 142 15.66 20.88 8.32
C LEU A 142 14.47 20.09 8.84
N THR A 143 13.30 20.72 8.89
CA THR A 143 12.08 20.14 9.46
C THR A 143 10.91 20.05 8.45
N ASP A 144 11.00 20.79 7.35
CA ASP A 144 9.94 20.90 6.34
C ASP A 144 10.52 21.32 4.96
N LEU A 145 9.65 21.38 3.95
CA LEU A 145 10.03 21.73 2.57
C LEU A 145 10.63 23.13 2.44
N SER A 146 10.23 24.08 3.29
CA SER A 146 10.74 25.46 3.21
C SER A 146 12.25 25.52 3.50
N GLY A 147 12.76 24.58 4.27
CA GLY A 147 14.19 24.43 4.53
C GLY A 147 15.03 24.04 3.30
N LEU A 148 14.38 23.57 2.22
CA LEU A 148 15.05 23.24 0.95
C LEU A 148 15.29 24.46 0.07
N VAL A 149 14.64 25.59 0.33
CA VAL A 149 14.79 26.82 -0.46
C VAL A 149 16.26 27.30 -0.42
N GLY A 150 16.79 27.59 -1.61
CA GLY A 150 18.19 28.00 -1.80
C GLY A 150 19.21 26.85 -1.80
N LYS A 151 18.78 25.59 -1.63
CA LYS A 151 19.67 24.42 -1.61
C LYS A 151 19.73 23.71 -2.97
N THR A 152 20.80 22.94 -3.16
CA THR A 152 20.81 21.86 -4.15
C THR A 152 20.17 20.64 -3.52
N VAL A 153 19.20 20.03 -4.20
CA VAL A 153 18.51 18.81 -3.80
C VAL A 153 18.91 17.68 -4.75
N TYR A 154 19.62 16.68 -4.25
CA TYR A 154 19.98 15.48 -5.02
C TYR A 154 18.91 14.42 -4.85
N MET A 155 18.44 13.84 -5.95
CA MET A 155 17.47 12.74 -5.92
C MET A 155 17.60 11.83 -7.13
N THR A 156 16.88 10.70 -7.12
CA THR A 156 16.75 9.79 -8.25
C THR A 156 15.34 9.87 -8.83
N GLY A 157 15.12 9.23 -9.99
CA GLY A 157 13.78 8.99 -10.51
C GLY A 157 13.16 10.18 -11.24
N LYS A 158 13.96 10.93 -12.03
CA LYS A 158 13.42 12.00 -12.89
C LYS A 158 12.30 11.49 -13.78
N GLY A 159 11.16 12.21 -13.77
CA GLY A 159 9.97 11.82 -14.53
C GLY A 159 9.31 10.54 -14.00
N THR A 160 9.45 10.26 -12.71
CA THR A 160 8.80 9.14 -12.02
C THR A 160 8.15 9.61 -10.71
N SER A 161 7.46 8.72 -10.01
CA SER A 161 6.69 9.05 -8.80
C SER A 161 7.43 9.91 -7.76
N PRO A 162 8.72 9.69 -7.42
CA PRO A 162 9.44 10.55 -6.49
C PRO A 162 9.53 12.01 -6.94
N ASP A 163 9.84 12.23 -8.22
CA ASP A 163 9.93 13.56 -8.82
C ASP A 163 8.57 14.26 -8.80
N TRP A 164 7.54 13.59 -9.29
CA TRP A 164 6.19 14.14 -9.31
C TRP A 164 5.64 14.44 -7.91
N THR A 165 5.93 13.58 -6.93
CA THR A 165 5.55 13.84 -5.54
C THR A 165 6.20 15.11 -5.01
N LEU A 166 7.50 15.31 -5.26
CA LEU A 166 8.19 16.53 -4.85
C LEU A 166 7.62 17.77 -5.56
N GLN A 167 7.42 17.72 -6.87
CA GLN A 167 6.86 18.83 -7.66
C GLN A 167 5.47 19.24 -7.14
N TYR A 168 4.59 18.27 -6.89
CA TYR A 168 3.27 18.51 -6.32
C TYR A 168 3.37 19.22 -4.96
N LEU A 169 4.17 18.68 -4.05
CA LEU A 169 4.31 19.23 -2.71
C LEU A 169 4.93 20.63 -2.73
N MET A 170 5.91 20.90 -3.60
CA MET A 170 6.45 22.24 -3.82
C MET A 170 5.38 23.20 -4.31
N GLN A 171 4.61 22.81 -5.32
CA GLN A 171 3.52 23.62 -5.86
C GLN A 171 2.47 23.96 -4.77
N LYS A 172 2.05 22.98 -3.97
CA LYS A 172 1.06 23.18 -2.91
C LYS A 172 1.59 24.02 -1.75
N SER A 173 2.89 23.92 -1.45
CA SER A 173 3.54 24.74 -0.41
C SER A 173 3.94 26.15 -0.90
N GLY A 174 3.73 26.45 -2.19
CA GLY A 174 4.06 27.76 -2.76
C GLY A 174 5.55 27.96 -3.05
N ILE A 175 6.33 26.86 -3.10
CA ILE A 175 7.75 26.87 -3.46
C ILE A 175 7.85 26.72 -4.97
N SER A 176 8.43 27.72 -5.65
CA SER A 176 8.65 27.69 -7.10
C SER A 176 9.92 26.91 -7.47
N GLU A 177 9.96 26.36 -8.69
CA GLU A 177 11.07 25.54 -9.16
C GLU A 177 12.41 26.27 -9.20
N ASP A 178 12.41 27.59 -9.29
CA ASP A 178 13.61 28.43 -9.31
C ASP A 178 14.15 28.77 -7.91
N GLU A 179 13.43 28.42 -6.83
CA GLU A 179 13.85 28.65 -5.46
C GLU A 179 14.80 27.59 -4.91
N LEU A 180 14.94 26.46 -5.60
CA LEU A 180 15.91 25.41 -5.27
C LEU A 180 16.45 24.78 -6.57
N THR A 181 17.56 24.04 -6.48
CA THR A 181 18.14 23.36 -7.64
C THR A 181 17.98 21.86 -7.47
N ILE A 182 17.17 21.21 -8.33
CA ILE A 182 17.04 19.75 -8.31
C ILE A 182 18.06 19.13 -9.28
N GLU A 183 18.95 18.29 -8.74
CA GLU A 183 19.89 17.51 -9.53
C GLU A 183 19.56 16.01 -9.45
N PHE A 184 19.20 15.44 -10.59
CA PHE A 184 18.92 14.01 -10.68
C PHE A 184 20.18 13.19 -10.85
N LYS A 185 20.30 12.11 -10.08
CA LYS A 185 21.34 11.09 -10.19
C LYS A 185 20.71 9.80 -10.73
N SER A 186 21.54 8.96 -11.34
CA SER A 186 21.09 7.69 -11.91
C SER A 186 20.72 6.68 -10.83
N GLU A 187 21.49 6.68 -9.72
CA GLU A 187 21.35 5.73 -8.62
C GLU A 187 21.43 6.41 -7.25
N ALA A 188 20.82 5.80 -6.23
CA ALA A 188 20.82 6.31 -4.87
C ALA A 188 22.24 6.45 -4.28
N ALA A 189 23.19 5.56 -4.63
CA ALA A 189 24.58 5.64 -4.22
C ALA A 189 25.30 6.91 -4.73
N GLU A 190 24.88 7.42 -5.90
CA GLU A 190 25.42 8.69 -6.44
C GLU A 190 24.87 9.89 -5.66
N VAL A 191 23.62 9.83 -5.15
CA VAL A 191 23.07 10.85 -4.24
C VAL A 191 23.88 10.90 -2.96
N VAL A 192 24.16 9.74 -2.34
CA VAL A 192 25.01 9.66 -1.13
C VAL A 192 26.40 10.26 -1.40
N SER A 193 27.01 9.90 -2.54
CA SER A 193 28.33 10.42 -2.91
C SER A 193 28.34 11.94 -3.16
N ALA A 194 27.24 12.50 -3.69
CA ALA A 194 27.08 13.93 -3.90
C ALA A 194 26.93 14.68 -2.58
N LEU A 195 26.13 14.15 -1.65
CA LEU A 195 25.97 14.71 -0.31
C LEU A 195 27.28 14.76 0.48
N ALA A 196 28.11 13.72 0.38
CA ALA A 196 29.44 13.71 1.00
C ALA A 196 30.40 14.79 0.42
N GLN A 197 30.14 15.30 -0.78
CA GLN A 197 30.93 16.36 -1.41
C GLN A 197 30.34 17.76 -1.20
N ASP A 198 29.05 17.87 -0.93
CA ASP A 198 28.35 19.12 -0.66
C ASP A 198 27.50 19.04 0.61
N SER A 199 28.12 19.39 1.73
CA SER A 199 27.46 19.35 3.04
C SER A 199 26.34 20.39 3.22
N LYS A 200 26.13 21.30 2.25
CA LYS A 200 25.01 22.26 2.27
C LYS A 200 23.79 21.77 1.48
N ALA A 201 23.98 20.74 0.68
CA ALA A 201 22.91 20.14 -0.10
C ALA A 201 21.99 19.26 0.78
N ALA A 202 20.82 18.98 0.25
CA ALA A 202 19.92 17.95 0.77
C ALA A 202 19.75 16.82 -0.25
N GLY A 203 19.40 15.64 0.22
CA GLY A 203 19.02 14.52 -0.62
C GLY A 203 17.58 14.12 -0.39
N ILE A 204 16.90 13.63 -1.43
CA ILE A 204 15.62 12.94 -1.28
C ILE A 204 15.84 11.50 -1.72
N LEU A 205 15.75 10.59 -0.77
CA LEU A 205 16.02 9.17 -0.95
C LEU A 205 14.82 8.32 -0.54
N PRO A 206 14.48 7.28 -1.32
CA PRO A 206 13.52 6.29 -0.84
C PRO A 206 14.18 5.36 0.19
N GLN A 207 13.38 4.78 1.10
CA GLN A 207 13.82 3.60 1.84
C GLN A 207 13.95 2.40 0.87
N PRO A 208 14.96 1.55 1.08
CA PRO A 208 15.93 1.52 2.19
C PRO A 208 17.18 2.41 2.00
N PHE A 209 17.28 3.14 0.89
CA PHE A 209 18.50 3.89 0.54
C PHE A 209 18.81 5.04 1.50
N ALA A 210 17.78 5.68 2.08
CA ALA A 210 18.00 6.70 3.13
C ALA A 210 18.72 6.09 4.34
N THR A 211 18.32 4.89 4.77
CA THR A 211 19.02 4.16 5.85
C THR A 211 20.45 3.78 5.47
N VAL A 212 20.67 3.28 4.24
CA VAL A 212 22.03 2.99 3.73
C VAL A 212 22.91 4.24 3.73
N ALA A 213 22.36 5.39 3.33
CA ALA A 213 23.06 6.66 3.32
C ALA A 213 23.56 7.03 4.73
N MET A 214 22.68 6.98 5.73
CA MET A 214 23.06 7.27 7.14
C MET A 214 24.05 6.25 7.73
N MET A 215 24.00 4.99 7.28
CA MET A 215 25.00 3.98 7.72
C MET A 215 26.39 4.25 7.14
N GLN A 216 26.46 4.80 5.91
CA GLN A 216 27.71 5.14 5.23
C GLN A 216 28.30 6.47 5.69
N ASP A 217 27.45 7.41 6.02
CA ASP A 217 27.83 8.74 6.49
C ASP A 217 27.05 9.08 7.77
N GLN A 218 27.72 8.96 8.92
CA GLN A 218 27.13 9.19 10.25
C GLN A 218 26.87 10.68 10.56
N GLU A 219 27.36 11.58 9.72
CA GLU A 219 27.04 13.02 9.83
C GLU A 219 25.76 13.38 9.10
N LEU A 220 25.20 12.47 8.27
CA LEU A 220 23.90 12.65 7.66
C LEU A 220 22.78 12.42 8.69
N ALA A 221 21.88 13.37 8.77
CA ALA A 221 20.63 13.26 9.50
C ALA A 221 19.49 12.85 8.55
N LEU A 222 18.55 12.03 9.03
CA LEU A 222 17.26 11.87 8.39
C LEU A 222 16.36 12.97 8.92
N ASN A 223 16.13 13.99 8.09
CA ASN A 223 15.47 15.22 8.52
C ASN A 223 13.96 15.05 8.69
N PHE A 224 13.26 14.67 7.62
CA PHE A 224 11.82 14.45 7.67
C PHE A 224 11.32 13.60 6.47
N PRO A 225 10.21 12.89 6.64
CA PRO A 225 9.52 12.21 5.54
C PRO A 225 8.70 13.22 4.71
N LEU A 226 8.62 13.04 3.39
CA LEU A 226 7.74 13.86 2.54
C LEU A 226 6.26 13.73 2.92
N GLU A 227 5.90 12.67 3.64
CA GLU A 227 4.56 12.46 4.19
C GLU A 227 4.10 13.60 5.13
N ASN A 228 5.03 14.30 5.79
CA ASN A 228 4.67 15.43 6.64
C ASN A 228 4.04 16.56 5.81
N ALA A 229 4.64 16.89 4.68
CA ALA A 229 4.07 17.86 3.75
C ALA A 229 2.81 17.32 3.05
N TRP A 230 2.78 16.00 2.77
CA TRP A 230 1.58 15.37 2.22
C TRP A 230 0.37 15.56 3.12
N LYS A 231 0.50 15.29 4.42
CA LYS A 231 -0.59 15.46 5.41
C LYS A 231 -1.09 16.91 5.52
N GLU A 232 -0.22 17.88 5.21
CA GLU A 232 -0.59 19.29 5.24
C GLU A 232 -1.35 19.75 3.99
N TYR A 233 -0.98 19.24 2.81
CA TYR A 233 -1.43 19.79 1.52
C TYR A 233 -2.33 18.86 0.71
N SER A 234 -2.52 17.62 1.13
CA SER A 234 -3.30 16.63 0.39
C SER A 234 -4.72 16.46 0.93
N PRO A 235 -5.63 15.84 0.16
CA PRO A 235 -7.00 15.60 0.61
C PRO A 235 -7.06 14.88 1.97
N ASP A 236 -8.04 15.26 2.77
CA ASP A 236 -8.27 14.67 4.10
C ASP A 236 -8.34 13.14 4.03
N GLY A 237 -7.53 12.49 4.87
CA GLY A 237 -7.48 11.02 4.97
C GLY A 237 -6.68 10.31 3.88
N SER A 238 -6.17 11.02 2.87
CA SER A 238 -5.30 10.41 1.86
C SER A 238 -3.90 10.14 2.42
N GLY A 239 -3.21 9.16 1.80
CA GLY A 239 -1.84 8.79 2.11
C GLY A 239 -0.98 8.71 0.86
N ILE A 240 0.34 8.73 1.02
CA ILE A 240 1.25 8.44 -0.08
C ILE A 240 1.17 6.94 -0.36
N ALA A 241 0.51 6.56 -1.45
CA ALA A 241 0.35 5.17 -1.88
C ALA A 241 1.32 4.89 -3.03
N THR A 242 2.59 4.57 -2.71
CA THR A 242 3.61 4.35 -3.75
C THR A 242 3.51 3.00 -4.42
N GLY A 243 3.03 1.98 -3.69
CA GLY A 243 2.83 0.64 -4.19
C GLY A 243 1.49 0.06 -3.80
N VAL A 244 0.91 -0.71 -4.70
CA VAL A 244 -0.38 -1.38 -4.52
C VAL A 244 -0.29 -2.86 -4.91
N THR A 245 -1.17 -3.63 -4.32
CA THR A 245 -1.47 -5.00 -4.72
C THR A 245 -2.65 -4.98 -5.67
N VAL A 246 -2.49 -5.52 -6.86
CA VAL A 246 -3.58 -5.66 -7.84
C VAL A 246 -3.91 -7.13 -8.08
N VAL A 247 -5.17 -7.40 -8.37
CA VAL A 247 -5.66 -8.71 -8.81
C VAL A 247 -6.24 -8.59 -10.21
N ARG A 248 -6.15 -9.64 -11.02
CA ARG A 248 -6.90 -9.70 -12.29
C ARG A 248 -8.40 -9.70 -11.99
N THR A 249 -9.15 -8.84 -12.67
CA THR A 249 -10.60 -8.72 -12.49
C THR A 249 -11.33 -10.06 -12.73
N GLU A 250 -10.91 -10.83 -13.74
CA GLU A 250 -11.45 -12.15 -14.02
C GLU A 250 -11.20 -13.12 -12.86
N PHE A 251 -9.96 -13.17 -12.32
CA PHE A 251 -9.62 -14.02 -11.19
C PHE A 251 -10.41 -13.64 -9.93
N ALA A 252 -10.57 -12.34 -9.67
CA ALA A 252 -11.37 -11.88 -8.54
C ALA A 252 -12.84 -12.28 -8.63
N ALA A 253 -13.40 -12.28 -9.85
CA ALA A 253 -14.77 -12.73 -10.08
C ALA A 253 -14.95 -14.25 -9.95
N GLU A 254 -13.95 -15.03 -10.36
CA GLU A 254 -13.99 -16.50 -10.32
C GLU A 254 -13.64 -17.06 -8.92
N HIS A 255 -12.74 -16.39 -8.18
CA HIS A 255 -12.18 -16.85 -6.92
C HIS A 255 -12.25 -15.79 -5.78
N PRO A 256 -13.44 -15.22 -5.50
CA PRO A 256 -13.57 -14.14 -4.54
C PRO A 256 -13.15 -14.53 -3.11
N ALA A 257 -13.34 -15.81 -2.72
CA ALA A 257 -12.91 -16.30 -1.41
C ALA A 257 -11.39 -16.36 -1.28
N ALA A 258 -10.68 -16.79 -2.32
CA ALA A 258 -9.22 -16.82 -2.36
C ALA A 258 -8.63 -15.41 -2.34
N VAL A 259 -9.25 -14.44 -3.04
CA VAL A 259 -8.83 -13.03 -3.02
C VAL A 259 -9.01 -12.42 -1.64
N ALA A 260 -10.15 -12.63 -1.00
CA ALA A 260 -10.39 -12.16 0.37
C ALA A 260 -9.40 -12.79 1.36
N GLN A 261 -9.06 -14.09 1.18
CA GLN A 261 -8.06 -14.77 2.00
C GLN A 261 -6.66 -14.16 1.79
N PHE A 262 -6.27 -13.88 0.55
CA PHE A 262 -4.97 -13.24 0.28
C PHE A 262 -4.83 -11.88 0.98
N VAL A 263 -5.87 -11.05 0.99
CA VAL A 263 -5.84 -9.75 1.69
C VAL A 263 -5.58 -9.95 3.18
N LEU A 264 -6.24 -10.93 3.82
CA LEU A 264 -6.02 -11.23 5.24
C LEU A 264 -4.61 -11.77 5.51
N ASP A 265 -4.12 -12.67 4.66
CA ASP A 265 -2.80 -13.27 4.81
C ASP A 265 -1.69 -12.24 4.59
N HIS A 266 -1.87 -11.32 3.64
CA HIS A 266 -0.94 -10.20 3.43
C HIS A 266 -0.91 -9.27 4.65
N GLN A 267 -2.07 -8.91 5.22
CA GLN A 267 -2.14 -8.12 6.45
C GLN A 267 -1.41 -8.81 7.61
N GLN A 268 -1.58 -10.12 7.76
CA GLN A 268 -0.89 -10.91 8.79
C GLN A 268 0.62 -10.97 8.56
N SER A 269 1.05 -11.10 7.29
CA SER A 269 2.46 -11.09 6.92
C SER A 269 3.13 -9.76 7.27
N VAL A 270 2.49 -8.64 6.94
CA VAL A 270 2.97 -7.29 7.33
C VAL A 270 3.05 -7.15 8.84
N ALA A 271 2.00 -7.57 9.58
CA ALA A 271 2.01 -7.52 11.04
C ALA A 271 3.12 -8.38 11.66
N ALA A 272 3.33 -9.60 11.16
CA ALA A 272 4.39 -10.49 11.62
C ALA A 272 5.78 -9.90 11.36
N ALA A 273 6.00 -9.29 10.20
CA ALA A 273 7.26 -8.63 9.88
C ALA A 273 7.55 -7.43 10.81
N GLN A 274 6.50 -6.71 11.23
CA GLN A 274 6.61 -5.60 12.18
C GLN A 274 6.84 -6.08 13.62
N GLU A 275 6.31 -7.25 13.99
CA GLU A 275 6.47 -7.84 15.32
C GLU A 275 7.89 -8.38 15.54
N ASP A 276 8.51 -8.97 14.51
CA ASP A 276 9.89 -9.45 14.54
C ASP A 276 10.72 -8.90 13.35
N PRO A 277 11.18 -7.63 13.44
CA PRO A 277 11.99 -7.02 12.39
C PRO A 277 13.30 -7.74 12.11
N ALA A 278 13.86 -8.44 13.10
CA ALA A 278 15.11 -9.18 12.92
C ALA A 278 14.91 -10.42 12.04
N GLN A 279 13.84 -11.19 12.28
CA GLN A 279 13.45 -12.33 11.45
C GLN A 279 13.04 -11.85 10.05
N ALA A 280 12.19 -10.83 9.96
CA ALA A 280 11.76 -10.26 8.68
C ALA A 280 12.95 -9.75 7.86
N GLY A 281 13.93 -9.10 8.51
CA GLY A 281 15.17 -8.67 7.86
C GLY A 281 15.94 -9.82 7.23
N GLN A 282 16.06 -10.97 7.89
CA GLN A 282 16.69 -12.17 7.33
C GLN A 282 15.93 -12.70 6.10
N LEU A 283 14.60 -12.80 6.20
CA LEU A 283 13.77 -13.24 5.08
C LEU A 283 13.85 -12.29 3.89
N ILE A 284 13.93 -10.98 4.12
CA ILE A 284 14.11 -9.96 3.06
C ILE A 284 15.46 -10.14 2.36
N GLU A 285 16.55 -10.43 3.09
CA GLU A 285 17.86 -10.71 2.50
C GLU A 285 17.89 -12.04 1.74
N GLU A 286 17.30 -13.09 2.29
CA GLU A 286 17.19 -14.41 1.64
C GLU A 286 16.46 -14.33 0.30
N ASN A 287 15.45 -13.45 0.20
CA ASN A 287 14.72 -13.19 -1.03
C ASN A 287 15.43 -12.18 -1.97
N GLY A 288 16.63 -11.75 -1.61
CA GLY A 288 17.47 -10.88 -2.45
C GLY A 288 16.87 -9.47 -2.67
N ILE A 289 16.16 -8.93 -1.67
CA ILE A 289 15.55 -7.60 -1.73
C ILE A 289 16.55 -6.55 -1.23
N VAL A 290 16.99 -6.66 0.04
CA VAL A 290 18.01 -5.81 0.64
C VAL A 290 18.69 -6.55 1.79
N ASN A 291 19.88 -6.10 2.23
CA ASN A 291 20.62 -6.70 3.35
C ASN A 291 19.80 -6.71 4.66
N ALA A 292 19.89 -7.79 5.44
CA ALA A 292 19.10 -8.03 6.64
C ALA A 292 19.21 -6.89 7.67
N SER A 293 20.41 -6.36 7.92
CA SER A 293 20.59 -5.30 8.90
C SER A 293 19.96 -3.97 8.49
N VAL A 294 19.94 -3.69 7.19
CA VAL A 294 19.24 -2.52 6.62
C VAL A 294 17.74 -2.72 6.71
N ALA A 295 17.25 -3.90 6.28
CA ALA A 295 15.83 -4.21 6.35
C ALA A 295 15.28 -4.11 7.77
N GLN A 296 15.98 -4.68 8.75
CA GLN A 296 15.60 -4.59 10.15
C GLN A 296 15.47 -3.12 10.61
N GLN A 297 16.45 -2.27 10.32
CA GLN A 297 16.38 -0.85 10.70
C GLN A 297 15.24 -0.12 10.00
N VAL A 298 14.99 -0.43 8.72
CA VAL A 298 13.87 0.15 7.95
C VAL A 298 12.52 -0.22 8.59
N ILE A 299 12.35 -1.46 9.02
CA ILE A 299 11.12 -1.91 9.68
C ILE A 299 10.98 -1.26 11.06
N GLU A 300 12.02 -1.26 11.88
CA GLU A 300 11.99 -0.73 13.25
C GLU A 300 11.70 0.77 13.31
N TYR A 301 12.26 1.57 12.39
CA TYR A 301 12.25 3.02 12.50
C TYR A 301 11.35 3.73 11.49
N PHE A 302 11.05 3.13 10.35
CA PHE A 302 10.37 3.81 9.25
C PHE A 302 9.11 3.12 8.77
N ASN A 303 9.09 1.80 8.88
CA ASN A 303 7.96 0.93 8.55
C ASN A 303 7.17 1.35 7.28
N PRO A 304 7.79 1.29 6.08
CA PRO A 304 7.12 1.65 4.83
C PRO A 304 6.09 0.62 4.38
N MET A 305 6.12 -0.58 4.98
CA MET A 305 5.22 -1.68 4.66
C MET A 305 3.85 -1.46 5.29
N VAL A 306 2.83 -1.53 4.49
CA VAL A 306 1.44 -1.44 4.90
C VAL A 306 0.62 -2.52 4.18
N ALA A 307 -0.60 -2.77 4.65
CA ALA A 307 -1.60 -3.59 3.96
C ALA A 307 -2.97 -2.94 4.21
N VAL A 308 -3.15 -1.75 3.60
CA VAL A 308 -4.36 -0.94 3.75
C VAL A 308 -5.36 -1.33 2.68
N SER A 309 -6.50 -1.88 3.05
CA SER A 309 -7.56 -2.36 2.15
C SER A 309 -8.88 -1.60 2.35
N GLY A 310 -9.89 -1.91 1.54
CA GLY A 310 -11.24 -1.36 1.61
C GLY A 310 -11.30 0.15 1.33
N GLU A 311 -12.25 0.85 1.96
CA GLU A 311 -12.49 2.29 1.73
C GLU A 311 -11.24 3.16 2.01
N GLN A 312 -10.41 2.77 2.96
CA GLN A 312 -9.18 3.51 3.24
C GLN A 312 -8.15 3.36 2.11
N MET A 313 -8.02 2.16 1.52
CA MET A 313 -7.21 1.95 0.32
C MET A 313 -7.71 2.82 -0.83
N GLN A 314 -9.02 2.83 -1.10
CA GLN A 314 -9.61 3.67 -2.14
C GLN A 314 -9.28 5.15 -1.93
N THR A 315 -9.44 5.66 -0.70
CA THR A 315 -9.12 7.06 -0.35
C THR A 315 -7.64 7.38 -0.61
N TRP A 316 -6.72 6.50 -0.20
CA TRP A 316 -5.28 6.73 -0.38
C TRP A 316 -4.88 6.69 -1.85
N VAL A 317 -5.34 5.66 -2.58
CA VAL A 317 -5.00 5.47 -4.00
C VAL A 317 -5.61 6.59 -4.85
N ALA A 318 -6.88 6.95 -4.62
CA ALA A 318 -7.53 8.04 -5.35
C ALA A 318 -6.79 9.36 -5.15
N GLY A 319 -6.51 9.77 -3.91
CA GLY A 319 -5.79 11.02 -3.63
C GLY A 319 -4.37 11.03 -4.20
N TYR A 320 -3.68 9.89 -4.18
CA TYR A 320 -2.34 9.78 -4.76
C TYR A 320 -2.36 9.84 -6.30
N LEU A 321 -3.34 9.20 -6.95
CA LEU A 321 -3.51 9.26 -8.40
C LEU A 321 -3.98 10.65 -8.88
N GLU A 322 -4.83 11.35 -8.12
CA GLU A 322 -5.20 12.73 -8.39
C GLU A 322 -3.98 13.66 -8.41
N MET A 323 -3.07 13.48 -7.43
CA MET A 323 -1.80 14.21 -7.40
C MET A 323 -0.95 13.92 -8.64
N LEU A 324 -0.78 12.64 -8.98
CA LEU A 324 -0.01 12.27 -10.17
C LEU A 324 -0.64 12.83 -11.45
N TYR A 325 -1.96 12.79 -11.55
CA TYR A 325 -2.70 13.33 -12.70
C TYR A 325 -2.54 14.85 -12.83
N GLU A 326 -2.53 15.59 -11.70
CA GLU A 326 -2.33 17.03 -11.69
C GLU A 326 -0.97 17.43 -12.27
N VAL A 327 0.08 16.69 -11.93
CA VAL A 327 1.47 17.01 -12.30
C VAL A 327 1.88 16.34 -13.62
N ALA A 328 1.46 15.11 -13.84
CA ALA A 328 1.87 14.28 -14.98
C ALA A 328 0.72 13.34 -15.41
N PRO A 329 -0.29 13.83 -16.17
CA PRO A 329 -1.44 13.02 -16.57
C PRO A 329 -1.08 11.68 -17.24
N ASP A 330 -0.02 11.67 -18.05
CA ASP A 330 0.44 10.47 -18.75
C ASP A 330 0.96 9.38 -17.79
N ALA A 331 1.36 9.76 -16.57
CA ALA A 331 1.84 8.84 -15.56
C ALA A 331 0.77 7.86 -15.06
N VAL A 332 -0.50 8.24 -15.20
CA VAL A 332 -1.66 7.42 -14.81
C VAL A 332 -2.47 6.93 -16.02
N GLY A 333 -1.89 7.02 -17.22
CA GLY A 333 -2.53 6.57 -18.47
C GLY A 333 -3.44 7.61 -19.13
N GLY A 334 -3.28 8.89 -18.80
CA GLY A 334 -3.99 10.03 -19.43
C GLY A 334 -5.36 10.32 -18.81
N GLN A 335 -5.87 9.50 -17.91
CA GLN A 335 -7.13 9.69 -17.18
C GLN A 335 -7.10 8.98 -15.84
N LEU A 336 -7.87 9.45 -14.87
CA LEU A 336 -8.05 8.75 -13.59
C LEU A 336 -8.89 7.50 -13.78
N PRO A 337 -8.57 6.38 -13.07
CA PRO A 337 -9.43 5.20 -13.04
C PRO A 337 -10.80 5.52 -12.43
N ASP A 338 -11.82 4.77 -12.87
CA ASP A 338 -13.14 4.82 -12.27
C ASP A 338 -13.27 3.90 -11.04
N GLU A 339 -14.47 3.82 -10.48
CA GLU A 339 -14.78 3.01 -9.28
C GLU A 339 -14.46 1.51 -9.44
N GLY A 340 -14.49 1.00 -10.67
CA GLY A 340 -14.15 -0.40 -10.97
C GLY A 340 -12.69 -0.76 -10.72
N PHE A 341 -11.83 0.24 -10.53
CA PHE A 341 -10.42 0.02 -10.20
C PHE A 341 -10.20 -0.47 -8.77
N TYR A 342 -11.16 -0.27 -7.87
CA TYR A 342 -11.02 -0.59 -6.45
C TYR A 342 -11.80 -1.86 -6.10
N TYR A 343 -11.13 -2.84 -5.52
CA TYR A 343 -11.77 -4.04 -4.98
C TYR A 343 -12.22 -3.75 -3.54
N LEU A 344 -13.52 -3.66 -3.32
CA LEU A 344 -14.10 -3.35 -2.00
C LEU A 344 -14.72 -4.58 -1.30
N GLY A 345 -14.60 -5.79 -1.90
CA GLY A 345 -15.09 -7.04 -1.35
C GLY A 345 -16.41 -7.50 -1.90
#